data_25d6a83b4c874ed17e40b6d03dda2916
#
_entry.id   25d6a83b4c874ed17e40b6d03dda2916
#
_cell.length_a   1.000
_cell.length_b   1.000
_cell.length_c   1.000
_cell.angle_alpha   90.00
_cell.angle_beta   90.00
_cell.angle_gamma   90.00
#
_symmetry.space_group_name_H-M   'P 1'
#
loop_
_entity.id
_entity.type
_entity.pdbx_description
1 polymer ?
#
loop_
_entity_poly.entity_id
_entity_poly.type
_entity_poly.pdbx_seq_one_letter_code
_entity_poly.pdbx_strand_id
1 'polypeptide(L)'
;VSEYEFPNNIESYDGYLLTGSPVSVHDDYDWIKMLSDFIGKANNKNKPIVGVCFGHQLIAKYFGGVVGNNEKGWMIGNFPLEIEINFPWMKKKVNTTDLYHFNKERVIKLPEGAISFASSEDYPYYAYTIGDNIVCLQGHPEQPKRAMYNFLEVTKAVLSEKDIEKANSCIGSGKSNSVVWAQWIMDFFGSHFPPKN
;
A
#
# COMPACT_ATOMS: atom_id res chain seq x y z
N VAL A 1 14.35 8.57 -0.18
CA VAL A 1 13.82 9.59 -1.13
C VAL A 1 13.48 10.91 -0.43
N SER A 2 13.06 10.88 0.84
CA SER A 2 12.83 12.11 1.62
C SER A 2 14.08 12.98 1.78
N GLU A 3 15.26 12.38 1.70
CA GLU A 3 16.57 13.06 1.67
C GLU A 3 17.05 13.37 0.23
N TYR A 4 16.14 13.35 -0.74
CA TYR A 4 16.42 13.59 -2.17
C TYR A 4 17.38 12.57 -2.81
N GLU A 5 17.57 11.41 -2.19
CA GLU A 5 18.36 10.33 -2.75
C GLU A 5 17.49 9.40 -3.60
N PHE A 6 17.77 9.36 -4.88
CA PHE A 6 17.12 8.50 -5.86
C PHE A 6 18.16 7.64 -6.59
N PRO A 7 17.77 6.47 -7.12
CA PRO A 7 18.63 5.72 -8.01
C PRO A 7 19.08 6.57 -9.21
N ASN A 8 20.38 6.64 -9.44
CA ASN A 8 20.94 7.39 -10.57
C ASN A 8 20.50 6.86 -11.94
N ASN A 9 20.19 5.56 -12.00
CA ASN A 9 19.71 4.89 -13.20
C ASN A 9 18.59 3.91 -12.82
N ILE A 10 17.45 4.06 -13.45
CA ILE A 10 16.28 3.17 -13.28
C ILE A 10 16.61 1.72 -13.69
N GLU A 11 17.52 1.51 -14.62
CA GLU A 11 17.92 0.17 -15.06
C GLU A 11 18.78 -0.58 -14.03
N SER A 12 19.31 0.10 -13.01
CA SER A 12 20.19 -0.51 -12.00
C SER A 12 19.48 -1.49 -11.08
N TYR A 13 18.14 -1.46 -11.05
CA TYR A 13 17.34 -2.35 -10.19
C TYR A 13 16.27 -3.05 -11.02
N ASP A 14 15.96 -4.26 -10.62
CA ASP A 14 14.95 -5.08 -11.30
C ASP A 14 13.53 -4.57 -11.06
N GLY A 15 13.22 -4.02 -9.88
CA GLY A 15 11.92 -3.45 -9.53
C GLY A 15 12.00 -2.51 -8.34
N TYR A 16 10.87 -1.91 -7.99
CA TYR A 16 10.79 -0.88 -6.96
C TYR A 16 9.64 -1.14 -6.01
N LEU A 17 9.90 -0.96 -4.71
CA LEU A 17 8.88 -0.97 -3.69
C LEU A 17 8.84 0.39 -2.99
N LEU A 18 7.68 1.04 -3.04
CA LEU A 18 7.41 2.29 -2.34
C LEU A 18 6.72 1.96 -1.01
N THR A 19 7.32 2.43 0.08
CA THR A 19 6.82 2.18 1.44
C THR A 19 5.78 3.20 1.89
N GLY A 20 5.25 3.02 3.09
CA GLY A 20 4.47 4.01 3.80
C GLY A 20 5.29 5.26 4.17
N SER A 21 4.59 6.36 4.45
CA SER A 21 5.14 7.62 4.94
C SER A 21 4.17 8.27 5.93
N PRO A 22 4.67 9.04 6.91
CA PRO A 22 3.80 9.79 7.83
C PRO A 22 3.17 11.04 7.19
N VAL A 23 3.65 11.48 6.03
CA VAL A 23 3.12 12.65 5.31
C VAL A 23 2.00 12.26 4.36
N SER A 24 1.15 13.24 3.99
CA SER A 24 0.10 13.07 2.99
C SER A 24 0.67 13.14 1.56
N VAL A 25 0.04 12.43 0.64
CA VAL A 25 0.31 12.59 -0.81
C VAL A 25 -0.13 13.97 -1.34
N HIS A 26 -0.80 14.76 -0.50
CA HIS A 26 -1.24 16.12 -0.81
C HIS A 26 -0.29 17.19 -0.29
N ASP A 27 0.69 16.82 0.54
CA ASP A 27 1.67 17.75 1.05
C ASP A 27 2.58 18.26 -0.07
N ASP A 28 2.97 19.54 0.02
CA ASP A 28 3.77 20.21 -1.02
C ASP A 28 5.29 20.05 -0.74
N TYR A 29 5.76 18.80 -0.74
CA TYR A 29 7.18 18.51 -0.67
C TYR A 29 7.74 18.19 -2.06
N ASP A 30 8.88 18.78 -2.39
CA ASP A 30 9.52 18.54 -3.70
C ASP A 30 9.91 17.07 -3.91
N TRP A 31 10.30 16.34 -2.86
CA TRP A 31 10.61 14.93 -2.97
C TRP A 31 9.38 14.07 -3.38
N ILE A 32 8.15 14.51 -3.06
CA ILE A 32 6.92 13.81 -3.51
C ILE A 32 6.74 13.99 -5.02
N LYS A 33 6.99 15.19 -5.53
CA LYS A 33 6.96 15.48 -6.97
C LYS A 33 8.02 14.66 -7.71
N MET A 34 9.25 14.65 -7.18
CA MET A 34 10.36 13.86 -7.73
C MET A 34 10.08 12.36 -7.70
N LEU A 35 9.45 11.85 -6.62
CA LEU A 35 9.05 10.45 -6.53
C LEU A 35 7.95 10.10 -7.54
N SER A 36 7.00 11.02 -7.76
CA SER A 36 5.97 10.87 -8.78
C SER A 36 6.57 10.76 -10.18
N ASP A 37 7.51 11.63 -10.51
CA ASP A 37 8.26 11.58 -11.78
C ASP A 37 9.06 10.29 -11.92
N PHE A 38 9.65 9.82 -10.83
CA PHE A 38 10.39 8.56 -10.79
C PHE A 38 9.48 7.36 -11.07
N ILE A 39 8.27 7.33 -10.47
CA ILE A 39 7.26 6.30 -10.74
C ILE A 39 6.93 6.26 -12.24
N GLY A 40 6.70 7.43 -12.85
CA GLY A 40 6.40 7.52 -14.29
C GLY A 40 7.54 7.00 -15.16
N LYS A 41 8.78 7.36 -14.83
CA LYS A 41 9.97 6.88 -15.55
C LYS A 41 10.16 5.37 -15.39
N ALA A 42 9.95 4.82 -14.20
CA ALA A 42 10.05 3.39 -13.94
C ALA A 42 8.95 2.61 -14.68
N ASN A 43 7.71 3.12 -14.68
CA ASN A 43 6.60 2.53 -15.43
C ASN A 43 6.86 2.53 -16.95
N ASN A 44 7.37 3.62 -17.51
CA ASN A 44 7.74 3.72 -18.93
C ASN A 44 8.84 2.72 -19.34
N LYS A 45 9.59 2.19 -18.39
CA LYS A 45 10.58 1.14 -18.56
C LYS A 45 10.04 -0.25 -18.22
N ASN A 46 8.73 -0.38 -18.02
CA ASN A 46 8.05 -1.61 -17.60
C ASN A 46 8.67 -2.26 -16.36
N LYS A 47 9.25 -1.46 -15.46
CA LYS A 47 9.76 -1.97 -14.19
C LYS A 47 8.59 -2.36 -13.29
N PRO A 48 8.62 -3.53 -12.65
CA PRO A 48 7.61 -3.89 -11.65
C PRO A 48 7.71 -2.95 -10.44
N ILE A 49 6.56 -2.40 -10.05
CA ILE A 49 6.44 -1.43 -8.95
C ILE A 49 5.40 -1.94 -7.97
N VAL A 50 5.77 -1.94 -6.69
CA VAL A 50 4.81 -2.18 -5.60
C VAL A 50 4.66 -0.92 -4.77
N GLY A 51 3.42 -0.51 -4.52
CA GLY A 51 3.08 0.62 -3.64
C GLY A 51 2.39 0.16 -2.35
N VAL A 52 2.93 0.53 -1.19
CA VAL A 52 2.39 0.23 0.14
C VAL A 52 1.98 1.53 0.83
N CYS A 53 0.74 1.60 1.33
CA CYS A 53 0.19 2.73 2.08
C CYS A 53 0.37 4.07 1.35
N PHE A 54 1.32 4.92 1.74
CA PHE A 54 1.64 6.16 1.02
C PHE A 54 1.98 5.88 -0.45
N GLY A 55 2.79 4.85 -0.74
CA GLY A 55 3.13 4.46 -2.11
C GLY A 55 1.90 4.05 -2.93
N HIS A 56 0.94 3.32 -2.33
CA HIS A 56 -0.34 2.98 -2.95
C HIS A 56 -1.14 4.23 -3.31
N GLN A 57 -1.22 5.20 -2.40
CA GLN A 57 -1.94 6.45 -2.60
C GLN A 57 -1.25 7.35 -3.64
N LEU A 58 0.08 7.46 -3.58
CA LEU A 58 0.84 8.29 -4.51
C LEU A 58 0.75 7.77 -5.94
N ILE A 59 0.83 6.46 -6.14
CA ILE A 59 0.66 5.81 -7.44
C ILE A 59 -0.76 6.09 -7.98
N ALA A 60 -1.80 5.90 -7.17
CA ALA A 60 -3.16 6.23 -7.57
C ALA A 60 -3.28 7.68 -8.04
N LYS A 61 -2.78 8.63 -7.24
CA LYS A 61 -2.82 10.07 -7.56
C LYS A 61 -2.04 10.39 -8.84
N TYR A 62 -0.85 9.82 -9.01
CA TYR A 62 -0.01 10.05 -10.19
C TYR A 62 -0.70 9.62 -11.49
N PHE A 63 -1.39 8.47 -11.50
CA PHE A 63 -2.12 7.97 -12.67
C PHE A 63 -3.55 8.50 -12.81
N GLY A 64 -3.93 9.57 -12.09
CA GLY A 64 -5.21 10.26 -12.26
C GLY A 64 -6.36 9.71 -11.39
N GLY A 65 -6.07 8.86 -10.44
CA GLY A 65 -6.98 8.49 -9.36
C GLY A 65 -7.16 9.63 -8.34
N VAL A 66 -8.04 9.42 -7.37
CA VAL A 66 -8.33 10.41 -6.33
C VAL A 66 -8.06 9.80 -4.95
N VAL A 67 -7.28 10.51 -4.14
CA VAL A 67 -7.02 10.19 -2.74
C VAL A 67 -7.73 11.22 -1.87
N GLY A 68 -8.31 10.80 -0.78
CA GLY A 68 -8.99 11.69 0.15
C GLY A 68 -9.17 11.07 1.54
N ASN A 69 -9.69 11.86 2.46
CA ASN A 69 -9.94 11.41 3.82
C ASN A 69 -10.98 10.27 3.85
N ASN A 70 -10.75 9.31 4.74
CA ASN A 70 -11.78 8.35 5.08
C ASN A 70 -12.86 9.06 5.92
N GLU A 71 -14.13 8.93 5.53
CA GLU A 71 -15.26 9.54 6.25
C GLU A 71 -15.39 9.02 7.69
N LYS A 72 -14.93 7.79 7.95
CA LYS A 72 -14.88 7.19 9.29
C LYS A 72 -13.67 7.63 10.12
N GLY A 73 -12.84 8.56 9.61
CA GLY A 73 -11.64 9.07 10.29
C GLY A 73 -10.46 8.10 10.22
N TRP A 74 -9.74 7.97 11.33
CA TRP A 74 -8.59 7.08 11.42
C TRP A 74 -9.00 5.61 11.37
N MET A 75 -8.30 4.86 10.54
CA MET A 75 -8.38 3.40 10.49
C MET A 75 -7.07 2.82 10.99
N ILE A 76 -7.13 2.24 12.19
CA ILE A 76 -5.97 1.71 12.91
C ILE A 76 -6.30 0.30 13.41
N GLY A 77 -5.53 -0.68 12.99
CA GLY A 77 -5.71 -2.05 13.43
C GLY A 77 -5.72 -3.07 12.30
N ASN A 78 -6.24 -4.26 12.58
CA ASN A 78 -6.36 -5.35 11.64
C ASN A 78 -7.83 -5.52 11.21
N PHE A 79 -8.07 -5.48 9.90
CA PHE A 79 -9.43 -5.54 9.35
C PHE A 79 -9.54 -6.66 8.31
N PRO A 80 -10.70 -7.35 8.28
CA PRO A 80 -10.95 -8.37 7.27
C PRO A 80 -11.08 -7.75 5.88
N LEU A 81 -10.57 -8.47 4.89
CA LEU A 81 -10.55 -8.11 3.48
C LEU A 81 -11.08 -9.25 2.64
N GLU A 82 -11.83 -8.95 1.61
CA GLU A 82 -12.24 -9.87 0.57
C GLU A 82 -11.26 -9.80 -0.60
N ILE A 83 -10.88 -10.95 -1.14
CA ILE A 83 -10.07 -11.08 -2.34
C ILE A 83 -10.99 -11.44 -3.49
N GLU A 84 -11.25 -10.47 -4.35
CA GLU A 84 -12.18 -10.58 -5.47
C GLU A 84 -11.53 -11.24 -6.68
N ILE A 85 -10.22 -11.02 -6.87
CA ILE A 85 -9.45 -11.56 -7.98
C ILE A 85 -8.15 -12.16 -7.45
N ASN A 86 -7.93 -13.43 -7.77
CA ASN A 86 -6.66 -14.09 -7.57
C ASN A 86 -5.88 -14.11 -8.90
N PHE A 87 -4.89 -13.25 -9.02
CA PHE A 87 -4.04 -13.18 -10.21
C PHE A 87 -3.16 -14.42 -10.39
N PRO A 88 -2.72 -14.73 -11.64
CA PRO A 88 -1.85 -15.88 -11.91
C PRO A 88 -0.54 -15.89 -11.12
N TRP A 89 0.04 -14.73 -10.83
CA TRP A 89 1.26 -14.59 -10.04
C TRP A 89 1.07 -14.87 -8.54
N MET A 90 -0.15 -14.85 -8.02
CA MET A 90 -0.47 -15.22 -6.63
C MET A 90 -0.42 -16.74 -6.48
N LYS A 91 0.70 -17.31 -6.01
CA LYS A 91 0.84 -18.75 -5.81
C LYS A 91 -0.10 -19.29 -4.75
N LYS A 92 -0.30 -18.54 -3.67
CA LYS A 92 -1.29 -18.87 -2.64
C LYS A 92 -2.58 -18.11 -2.91
N LYS A 93 -3.65 -18.84 -3.24
CA LYS A 93 -4.98 -18.27 -3.47
C LYS A 93 -5.80 -18.33 -2.20
N VAL A 94 -6.48 -17.23 -1.88
CA VAL A 94 -7.41 -17.12 -0.75
C VAL A 94 -8.61 -16.27 -1.16
N ASN A 95 -9.74 -16.43 -0.48
CA ASN A 95 -10.93 -15.61 -0.71
C ASN A 95 -11.03 -14.47 0.31
N THR A 96 -10.43 -14.66 1.48
CA THR A 96 -10.40 -13.66 2.55
C THR A 96 -9.01 -13.58 3.16
N THR A 97 -8.66 -12.41 3.65
CA THR A 97 -7.40 -12.16 4.35
C THR A 97 -7.59 -11.02 5.33
N ASP A 98 -6.54 -10.61 5.99
CA ASP A 98 -6.49 -9.40 6.81
C ASP A 98 -5.10 -8.78 6.76
N LEU A 99 -4.99 -7.52 7.13
CA LEU A 99 -3.72 -6.83 7.22
C LEU A 99 -3.83 -5.62 8.16
N TYR A 100 -2.71 -5.24 8.77
CA TYR A 100 -2.67 -4.04 9.60
C TYR A 100 -2.73 -2.77 8.75
N HIS A 101 -3.47 -1.79 9.26
CA HIS A 101 -3.56 -0.43 8.72
C HIS A 101 -3.18 0.59 9.77
N PHE A 102 -2.67 1.71 9.30
CA PHE A 102 -2.50 2.92 10.08
C PHE A 102 -2.61 4.12 9.13
N ASN A 103 -3.83 4.57 8.85
CA ASN A 103 -4.04 5.66 7.88
C ASN A 103 -5.36 6.40 8.14
N LYS A 104 -5.44 7.63 7.66
CA LYS A 104 -6.63 8.47 7.64
C LYS A 104 -7.12 8.73 6.22
N GLU A 105 -6.21 8.72 5.25
CA GLU A 105 -6.51 8.91 3.84
C GLU A 105 -6.60 7.56 3.13
N ARG A 106 -7.39 7.50 2.05
CA ARG A 106 -7.57 6.32 1.22
C ARG A 106 -7.75 6.70 -0.25
N VAL A 107 -7.55 5.76 -1.15
CA VAL A 107 -7.97 5.92 -2.55
C VAL A 107 -9.50 5.86 -2.59
N ILE A 108 -10.13 6.92 -3.14
CA ILE A 108 -11.59 7.06 -3.29
C ILE A 108 -12.05 6.91 -4.74
N LYS A 109 -11.12 7.00 -5.69
CA LYS A 109 -11.34 6.69 -7.10
C LYS A 109 -10.05 6.13 -7.70
N LEU A 110 -10.15 4.98 -8.34
CA LEU A 110 -9.02 4.39 -9.06
C LEU A 110 -8.64 5.18 -10.31
N PRO A 111 -7.37 5.10 -10.75
CA PRO A 111 -6.96 5.49 -12.09
C PRO A 111 -7.73 4.73 -13.16
N GLU A 112 -7.83 5.31 -14.36
CA GLU A 112 -8.37 4.62 -15.51
C GLU A 112 -7.54 3.37 -15.84
N GLY A 113 -8.21 2.26 -16.12
CA GLY A 113 -7.58 0.96 -16.40
C GLY A 113 -7.02 0.21 -15.19
N ALA A 114 -7.11 0.78 -13.99
CA ALA A 114 -6.75 0.05 -12.77
C ALA A 114 -7.81 -0.99 -12.41
N ILE A 115 -7.37 -2.14 -11.87
CA ILE A 115 -8.24 -3.26 -11.48
C ILE A 115 -8.12 -3.47 -9.97
N SER A 116 -9.21 -3.24 -9.22
CA SER A 116 -9.30 -3.61 -7.81
C SER A 116 -9.33 -5.13 -7.68
N PHE A 117 -8.61 -5.69 -6.71
CA PHE A 117 -8.60 -7.13 -6.45
C PHE A 117 -8.80 -7.50 -4.97
N ALA A 118 -8.72 -6.51 -4.09
CA ALA A 118 -9.02 -6.69 -2.67
C ALA A 118 -9.76 -5.47 -2.14
N SER A 119 -10.82 -5.72 -1.36
CA SER A 119 -11.65 -4.67 -0.79
C SER A 119 -12.15 -5.00 0.62
N SER A 120 -12.72 -4.01 1.26
CA SER A 120 -13.61 -4.13 2.41
C SER A 120 -14.69 -3.05 2.33
N GLU A 121 -15.67 -3.10 3.22
CA GLU A 121 -16.71 -2.07 3.32
C GLU A 121 -16.09 -0.65 3.44
N ASP A 122 -15.03 -0.52 4.21
CA ASP A 122 -14.34 0.76 4.45
C ASP A 122 -13.31 1.12 3.39
N TYR A 123 -12.84 0.15 2.60
CA TYR A 123 -11.81 0.31 1.58
C TYR A 123 -12.19 -0.42 0.29
N PRO A 124 -13.02 0.19 -0.57
CA PRO A 124 -13.42 -0.43 -1.84
C PRO A 124 -12.24 -0.66 -2.80
N TYR A 125 -11.12 0.05 -2.59
CA TYR A 125 -9.91 -0.05 -3.38
C TYR A 125 -8.69 -0.33 -2.49
N TYR A 126 -8.82 -1.40 -1.67
CA TYR A 126 -7.77 -1.75 -0.73
C TYR A 126 -6.47 -2.17 -1.42
N ALA A 127 -6.60 -2.96 -2.47
CA ALA A 127 -5.49 -3.30 -3.35
C ALA A 127 -5.92 -3.30 -4.80
N TYR A 128 -5.04 -2.84 -5.68
CA TYR A 128 -5.31 -2.74 -7.10
C TYR A 128 -4.03 -2.95 -7.92
N THR A 129 -4.20 -3.25 -9.21
CA THR A 129 -3.14 -3.26 -10.22
C THR A 129 -3.34 -2.15 -11.23
N ILE A 130 -2.26 -1.70 -11.88
CA ILE A 130 -2.28 -0.88 -13.10
C ILE A 130 -1.42 -1.61 -14.12
N GLY A 131 -2.02 -2.03 -15.23
CA GLY A 131 -1.34 -2.90 -16.20
C GLY A 131 -0.82 -4.18 -15.53
N ASP A 132 0.27 -4.71 -16.07
CA ASP A 132 0.89 -5.95 -15.59
C ASP A 132 2.04 -5.70 -14.61
N ASN A 133 2.52 -4.46 -14.51
CA ASN A 133 3.77 -4.13 -13.81
C ASN A 133 3.60 -3.28 -12.53
N ILE A 134 2.37 -2.95 -12.12
CA ILE A 134 2.13 -2.21 -10.87
C ILE A 134 1.13 -2.94 -9.99
N VAL A 135 1.48 -3.14 -8.72
CA VAL A 135 0.61 -3.67 -7.65
C VAL A 135 0.65 -2.74 -6.46
N CYS A 136 -0.52 -2.41 -5.93
CA CYS A 136 -0.68 -1.46 -4.83
C CYS A 136 -1.55 -2.03 -3.72
N LEU A 137 -1.21 -1.77 -2.46
CA LEU A 137 -2.00 -2.17 -1.29
C LEU A 137 -1.94 -1.10 -0.19
N GLN A 138 -3.08 -0.88 0.50
CA GLN A 138 -3.21 0.15 1.53
C GLN A 138 -2.58 -0.27 2.87
N GLY A 139 -2.63 -1.53 3.22
CA GLY A 139 -2.12 -2.02 4.50
C GLY A 139 -0.63 -2.33 4.50
N HIS A 140 -0.14 -2.76 5.64
CA HIS A 140 1.26 -2.88 5.98
C HIS A 140 1.67 -4.34 6.23
N PRO A 141 2.09 -5.11 5.21
CA PRO A 141 2.56 -6.49 5.40
C PRO A 141 3.89 -6.56 6.19
N GLU A 142 4.65 -5.47 6.21
CA GLU A 142 5.93 -5.35 6.90
C GLU A 142 5.79 -5.07 8.40
N GLN A 143 4.59 -4.66 8.87
CA GLN A 143 4.42 -4.22 10.24
C GLN A 143 3.95 -5.35 11.16
N PRO A 144 4.73 -5.71 12.19
CA PRO A 144 4.28 -6.63 13.22
C PRO A 144 3.29 -5.93 14.18
N LYS A 145 2.46 -6.71 14.89
CA LYS A 145 1.51 -6.22 15.89
C LYS A 145 2.12 -5.20 16.86
N ARG A 146 3.36 -5.45 17.32
CA ARG A 146 4.09 -4.55 18.22
C ARG A 146 4.30 -3.15 17.61
N ALA A 147 4.59 -3.07 16.31
CA ALA A 147 4.79 -1.78 15.65
C ALA A 147 3.49 -0.97 15.61
N MET A 148 2.34 -1.63 15.47
CA MET A 148 1.03 -0.96 15.51
C MET A 148 0.79 -0.25 16.86
N TYR A 149 1.14 -0.89 17.99
CA TYR A 149 1.06 -0.24 19.30
C TYR A 149 2.04 0.92 19.44
N ASN A 150 3.26 0.81 18.91
CA ASN A 150 4.23 1.91 18.92
C ASN A 150 3.71 3.11 18.10
N PHE A 151 3.12 2.88 16.92
CA PHE A 151 2.50 3.95 16.14
C PHE A 151 1.34 4.60 16.88
N LEU A 152 0.49 3.79 17.53
CA LEU A 152 -0.61 4.31 18.32
C LEU A 152 -0.11 5.23 19.45
N GLU A 153 0.96 4.85 20.14
CA GLU A 153 1.56 5.66 21.22
C GLU A 153 2.08 7.01 20.70
N VAL A 154 2.84 7.01 19.58
CA VAL A 154 3.43 8.26 19.06
C VAL A 154 2.40 9.20 18.42
N THR A 155 1.23 8.67 18.04
CA THR A 155 0.15 9.46 17.42
C THR A 155 -0.99 9.82 18.37
N LYS A 156 -0.94 9.40 19.63
CA LYS A 156 -1.99 9.68 20.64
C LYS A 156 -2.41 11.15 20.70
N ALA A 157 -1.47 12.07 20.51
CA ALA A 157 -1.74 13.51 20.60
C ALA A 157 -2.70 14.03 19.51
N VAL A 158 -2.86 13.30 18.40
CA VAL A 158 -3.72 13.68 17.26
C VAL A 158 -4.96 12.79 17.10
N LEU A 159 -5.13 11.81 17.98
CA LEU A 159 -6.24 10.87 17.98
C LEU A 159 -7.26 11.23 19.07
N SER A 160 -8.54 10.99 18.79
CA SER A 160 -9.57 11.04 19.83
C SER A 160 -9.47 9.81 20.76
N GLU A 161 -10.00 9.92 21.98
CA GLU A 161 -10.11 8.78 22.90
C GLU A 161 -10.85 7.59 22.25
N LYS A 162 -11.90 7.87 21.49
CA LYS A 162 -12.67 6.88 20.74
C LYS A 162 -11.83 6.16 19.69
N ASP A 163 -10.93 6.89 18.96
CA ASP A 163 -10.04 6.28 17.97
C ASP A 163 -9.01 5.37 18.66
N ILE A 164 -8.49 5.79 19.81
CA ILE A 164 -7.54 5.01 20.61
C ILE A 164 -8.18 3.71 21.12
N GLU A 165 -9.39 3.78 21.68
CA GLU A 165 -10.12 2.58 22.15
C GLU A 165 -10.40 1.62 21.01
N LYS A 166 -10.92 2.13 19.87
CA LYS A 166 -11.16 1.35 18.66
C LYS A 166 -9.87 0.69 18.16
N ALA A 167 -8.78 1.45 18.09
CA ALA A 167 -7.48 0.96 17.64
C ALA A 167 -6.96 -0.17 18.54
N ASN A 168 -6.99 -0.02 19.85
CA ASN A 168 -6.58 -1.06 20.80
C ASN A 168 -7.36 -2.36 20.61
N SER A 169 -8.68 -2.26 20.43
CA SER A 169 -9.54 -3.42 20.16
C SER A 169 -9.16 -4.09 18.84
N CYS A 170 -9.02 -3.32 17.74
CA CYS A 170 -8.73 -3.85 16.40
C CYS A 170 -7.32 -4.43 16.28
N ILE A 171 -6.31 -3.83 16.94
CA ILE A 171 -4.96 -4.39 16.98
C ILE A 171 -4.95 -5.68 17.80
N GLY A 172 -5.74 -5.73 18.88
CA GLY A 172 -5.81 -6.87 19.79
C GLY A 172 -6.41 -8.14 19.18
N SER A 173 -7.42 -7.99 18.35
CA SER A 173 -8.38 -9.03 17.96
C SER A 173 -7.90 -10.05 16.92
N GLY A 174 -6.78 -9.84 16.22
CA GLY A 174 -6.43 -10.67 15.06
C GLY A 174 -4.96 -11.08 14.96
N LYS A 175 -4.75 -12.12 14.12
CA LYS A 175 -3.42 -12.47 13.58
C LYS A 175 -3.41 -11.92 12.16
N SER A 176 -2.51 -10.98 11.86
CA SER A 176 -2.36 -10.48 10.50
C SER A 176 -1.86 -11.56 9.54
N ASN A 177 -2.46 -11.65 8.37
CA ASN A 177 -2.01 -12.50 7.27
C ASN A 177 -0.85 -11.85 6.48
N SER A 178 -0.02 -11.06 7.15
CA SER A 178 1.12 -10.35 6.56
C SER A 178 2.03 -11.25 5.71
N VAL A 179 2.22 -12.50 6.12
CA VAL A 179 3.03 -13.49 5.37
C VAL A 179 2.43 -13.78 3.99
N VAL A 180 1.11 -13.83 3.86
CA VAL A 180 0.43 -14.06 2.56
C VAL A 180 0.69 -12.87 1.63
N TRP A 181 0.52 -11.66 2.13
CA TRP A 181 0.74 -10.43 1.37
C TRP A 181 2.22 -10.25 0.99
N ALA A 182 3.14 -10.51 1.93
CA ALA A 182 4.58 -10.47 1.64
C ALA A 182 4.95 -11.50 0.55
N GLN A 183 4.39 -12.72 0.61
CA GLN A 183 4.60 -13.73 -0.41
C GLN A 183 4.05 -13.28 -1.77
N TRP A 184 2.87 -12.66 -1.83
CA TRP A 184 2.31 -12.13 -3.06
C TRP A 184 3.19 -11.03 -3.68
N ILE A 185 3.77 -10.13 -2.87
CA ILE A 185 4.73 -9.14 -3.34
C ILE A 185 5.95 -9.82 -3.98
N MET A 186 6.49 -10.85 -3.33
CA MET A 186 7.61 -11.62 -3.86
C MET A 186 7.24 -12.42 -5.11
N ASP A 187 6.05 -13.01 -5.14
CA ASP A 187 5.54 -13.73 -6.31
C ASP A 187 5.33 -12.80 -7.50
N PHE A 188 4.82 -11.58 -7.25
CA PHE A 188 4.68 -10.54 -8.26
C PHE A 188 6.04 -10.14 -8.86
N PHE A 189 7.01 -9.79 -8.04
CA PHE A 189 8.37 -9.52 -8.54
C PHE A 189 8.95 -10.74 -9.27
N GLY A 190 8.83 -11.93 -8.71
CA GLY A 190 9.32 -13.17 -9.32
C GLY A 190 8.69 -13.50 -10.67
N SER A 191 7.44 -13.08 -10.92
CA SER A 191 6.78 -13.29 -12.22
C SER A 191 7.38 -12.44 -13.35
N HIS A 192 8.05 -11.34 -13.02
CA HIS A 192 8.75 -10.48 -13.97
C HIS A 192 10.20 -10.92 -14.23
N PHE A 193 10.75 -11.75 -13.35
CA PHE A 193 12.12 -12.24 -13.43
C PHE A 193 12.14 -13.76 -13.27
N PRO A 194 11.73 -14.50 -14.32
CA PRO A 194 11.83 -15.95 -14.28
C PRO A 194 13.29 -16.35 -14.04
N PRO A 195 13.55 -17.46 -13.33
CA PRO A 195 14.90 -17.91 -13.06
C PRO A 195 15.68 -18.00 -14.37
N LYS A 196 16.88 -17.43 -14.39
CA LYS A 196 17.79 -17.63 -15.52
C LYS A 196 18.15 -19.11 -15.55
N ASN A 197 17.77 -19.80 -16.64
CA ASN A 197 18.16 -21.18 -16.92
C ASN A 197 19.70 -21.29 -16.98
#